data_9541f7cf5e2637e5135fd5502a5ad4f7
#
_entry.id   9541f7cf5e2637e5135fd5502a5ad4f7
#
_cell.length_a   1.000
_cell.length_b   1.000
_cell.length_c   1.000
_cell.angle_alpha   90.00
_cell.angle_beta   90.00
_cell.angle_gamma   90.00
#
_symmetry.space_group_name_H-M   'P 1'
#
loop_
_entity.id
_entity.type
_entity.pdbx_description
1 polymer ?
#
loop_
_entity_poly.entity_id
_entity_poly.type
_entity_poly.pdbx_seq_one_letter_code
_entity_poly.pdbx_strand_id
1 'polypeptide(L)'
;MMMNETENIGCDLTVVPMQGWKRSLYYDGTDLVFIQPSPNIPTVDTAFAYIGTCIFEDTNLSEGRGTTKPFEMIGAPWLNSEAVLQKMGQQDGVILRECSFTPTFSDHKDCFCHGIQLHITDRDAFQPFAVGLRLLDAIRKTHDTLQLQPGICKLLGTDEILRNDFDCEAFLARETQKCAQWQARAKNWHLYE
;
A
#
# COMPACT_ATOMS: atom_id res chain seq x y z
N MET A 1 12.83 -7.72 -20.56
CA MET A 1 13.31 -9.10 -20.57
C MET A 1 12.16 -10.08 -20.32
N MET A 2 11.60 -10.16 -19.12
CA MET A 2 10.56 -11.13 -18.75
C MET A 2 9.40 -11.19 -19.74
N MET A 3 8.68 -10.09 -19.98
CA MET A 3 7.53 -10.06 -20.90
C MET A 3 7.90 -10.44 -22.33
N ASN A 4 9.09 -10.02 -22.79
CA ASN A 4 9.56 -10.39 -24.13
C ASN A 4 9.70 -11.90 -24.30
N GLU A 5 10.14 -12.59 -23.26
CA GLU A 5 10.31 -14.05 -23.24
C GLU A 5 8.98 -14.76 -22.95
N THR A 6 8.26 -14.39 -21.86
CA THR A 6 7.07 -15.12 -21.43
C THR A 6 5.89 -14.99 -22.39
N GLU A 7 5.76 -13.85 -23.07
CA GLU A 7 4.68 -13.56 -24.03
C GLU A 7 5.12 -13.73 -25.48
N ASN A 8 6.37 -14.21 -25.72
CA ASN A 8 6.93 -14.39 -27.06
C ASN A 8 6.82 -13.14 -27.95
N ILE A 9 7.06 -11.95 -27.36
CA ILE A 9 6.91 -10.69 -28.09
C ILE A 9 7.93 -10.59 -29.23
N GLY A 10 9.15 -11.09 -29.02
CA GLY A 10 10.21 -11.14 -30.03
C GLY A 10 10.78 -9.77 -30.40
N CYS A 11 10.68 -8.77 -29.51
CA CYS A 11 11.29 -7.47 -29.78
C CYS A 11 12.82 -7.54 -29.65
N ASP A 12 13.52 -6.74 -30.48
CA ASP A 12 14.96 -6.50 -30.31
C ASP A 12 15.17 -5.61 -29.07
N LEU A 13 15.65 -6.22 -27.99
CA LEU A 13 15.74 -5.60 -26.66
C LEU A 13 17.19 -5.46 -26.21
N THR A 14 17.67 -4.22 -26.11
CA THR A 14 18.92 -3.89 -25.44
C THR A 14 18.62 -3.32 -24.04
N VAL A 15 19.16 -3.97 -23.03
CA VAL A 15 19.03 -3.52 -21.63
C VAL A 15 20.32 -2.83 -21.20
N VAL A 16 20.20 -1.56 -20.74
CA VAL A 16 21.33 -0.81 -20.18
C VAL A 16 21.23 -0.88 -18.65
N PRO A 17 22.11 -1.64 -17.98
CA PRO A 17 22.06 -1.79 -16.53
C PRO A 17 22.55 -0.53 -15.82
N MET A 18 21.99 -0.26 -14.63
CA MET A 18 22.52 0.76 -13.72
C MET A 18 23.85 0.28 -13.09
N GLN A 19 24.73 1.24 -12.80
CA GLN A 19 25.96 0.95 -12.08
C GLN A 19 25.77 1.23 -10.58
N GLY A 20 26.32 0.33 -9.72
CA GLY A 20 26.31 0.52 -8.27
C GLY A 20 24.95 0.29 -7.57
N TRP A 21 23.90 -0.02 -8.29
CA TRP A 21 22.60 -0.32 -7.70
C TRP A 21 22.53 -1.77 -7.20
N LYS A 22 21.89 -1.97 -6.04
CA LYS A 22 21.59 -3.29 -5.46
C LYS A 22 20.14 -3.36 -5.05
N ARG A 23 19.52 -4.55 -5.07
CA ARG A 23 18.12 -4.75 -4.65
C ARG A 23 17.85 -4.41 -3.20
N SER A 24 18.87 -4.52 -2.34
CA SER A 24 18.78 -4.19 -0.91
C SER A 24 18.87 -2.70 -0.61
N LEU A 25 19.10 -1.84 -1.62
CA LEU A 25 19.18 -0.39 -1.39
C LEU A 25 17.79 0.24 -1.34
N TYR A 26 17.52 0.98 -0.28
CA TYR A 26 16.47 1.98 -0.24
C TYR A 26 16.97 3.28 -0.87
N TYR A 27 16.04 4.10 -1.38
CA TYR A 27 16.40 5.33 -2.09
C TYR A 27 17.25 6.30 -1.24
N ASP A 28 16.88 6.46 0.04
CA ASP A 28 17.59 7.30 1.00
C ASP A 28 18.91 6.69 1.53
N GLY A 29 19.22 5.46 1.15
CA GLY A 29 20.54 4.86 1.27
C GLY A 29 21.46 5.15 0.09
N THR A 30 21.04 5.99 -0.86
CA THR A 30 21.84 6.44 -2.01
C THR A 30 22.25 7.90 -1.84
N ASP A 31 23.23 8.37 -2.62
CA ASP A 31 23.63 9.78 -2.65
C ASP A 31 22.70 10.65 -3.53
N LEU A 32 21.59 10.10 -4.00
CA LEU A 32 20.65 10.79 -4.89
C LEU A 32 19.64 11.61 -4.10
N VAL A 33 19.37 12.81 -4.58
CA VAL A 33 18.30 13.66 -4.04
C VAL A 33 16.93 13.04 -4.37
N PHE A 34 16.08 12.88 -3.35
CA PHE A 34 14.72 12.39 -3.56
C PHE A 34 13.89 13.45 -4.32
N ILE A 35 13.57 13.12 -5.56
CA ILE A 35 12.64 13.94 -6.37
C ILE A 35 11.27 13.29 -6.25
N GLN A 36 10.30 14.06 -5.78
CA GLN A 36 8.93 13.59 -5.58
C GLN A 36 8.34 13.05 -6.88
N PRO A 37 7.95 11.78 -6.95
CA PRO A 37 7.32 11.21 -8.15
C PRO A 37 5.89 11.73 -8.36
N SER A 38 5.28 12.26 -7.29
CA SER A 38 3.93 12.85 -7.28
C SER A 38 3.84 13.89 -6.16
N PRO A 39 3.00 14.94 -6.29
CA PRO A 39 2.71 15.85 -5.19
C PRO A 39 2.20 15.16 -3.93
N ASN A 40 1.59 13.96 -4.10
CA ASN A 40 1.07 13.15 -3.00
C ASN A 40 2.04 12.07 -2.52
N ILE A 41 3.30 12.07 -2.96
CA ILE A 41 4.38 11.21 -2.45
C ILE A 41 5.57 12.10 -2.05
N PRO A 42 5.45 12.88 -0.96
CA PRO A 42 6.45 13.86 -0.56
C PRO A 42 7.72 13.27 0.05
N THR A 43 7.67 12.04 0.55
CA THR A 43 8.79 11.37 1.23
C THR A 43 8.95 9.92 0.80
N VAL A 44 10.10 9.34 1.12
CA VAL A 44 10.36 7.89 0.92
C VAL A 44 9.40 7.05 1.76
N ASP A 45 9.11 7.45 3.00
CA ASP A 45 8.16 6.72 3.86
C ASP A 45 6.74 6.74 3.30
N THR A 46 6.32 7.87 2.69
CA THR A 46 5.05 7.91 1.94
C THR A 46 5.01 6.89 0.80
N ALA A 47 6.13 6.71 0.08
CA ALA A 47 6.20 5.72 -1.00
C ALA A 47 6.07 4.29 -0.47
N PHE A 48 6.62 3.99 0.71
CA PHE A 48 6.42 2.70 1.39
C PHE A 48 4.97 2.49 1.83
N ALA A 49 4.38 3.50 2.47
CA ALA A 49 2.98 3.43 2.91
C ALA A 49 2.04 3.24 1.71
N TYR A 50 2.29 3.96 0.61
CA TYR A 50 1.49 3.92 -0.62
C TYR A 50 1.27 2.50 -1.15
N ILE A 51 2.28 1.61 -1.06
CA ILE A 51 2.17 0.22 -1.55
C ILE A 51 0.95 -0.51 -0.94
N GLY A 52 0.63 -0.21 0.31
CA GLY A 52 -0.51 -0.83 1.01
C GLY A 52 -1.76 0.06 1.06
N THR A 53 -1.57 1.38 1.05
CA THR A 53 -2.66 2.34 1.29
C THR A 53 -3.27 2.91 0.02
N CYS A 54 -2.70 2.67 -1.17
CA CYS A 54 -3.32 3.06 -2.44
C CYS A 54 -4.71 2.43 -2.66
N ILE A 55 -4.99 1.27 -2.04
CA ILE A 55 -6.30 0.61 -2.16
C ILE A 55 -7.44 1.45 -1.57
N PHE A 56 -7.15 2.39 -0.68
CA PHE A 56 -8.17 3.27 -0.09
C PHE A 56 -8.67 4.33 -1.08
N GLU A 57 -7.99 4.57 -2.21
CA GLU A 57 -8.45 5.47 -3.28
C GLU A 57 -9.81 5.06 -3.86
N ASP A 58 -10.13 3.77 -3.83
CA ASP A 58 -11.39 3.22 -4.31
C ASP A 58 -12.35 2.86 -3.14
N THR A 59 -12.36 3.71 -2.12
CA THR A 59 -13.29 3.63 -0.99
C THR A 59 -13.92 5.00 -0.71
N ASN A 60 -14.80 5.08 0.29
CA ASN A 60 -15.28 6.35 0.83
C ASN A 60 -14.48 6.82 2.06
N LEU A 61 -13.19 6.47 2.12
CA LEU A 61 -12.23 6.97 3.10
C LEU A 61 -11.32 8.00 2.43
N SER A 62 -10.79 8.93 3.22
CA SER A 62 -9.66 9.75 2.80
C SER A 62 -8.38 8.98 3.06
N GLU A 63 -7.52 8.87 2.05
CA GLU A 63 -6.16 8.34 2.15
C GLU A 63 -5.13 9.44 2.49
N GLY A 64 -5.58 10.52 3.07
CA GLY A 64 -4.74 11.62 3.54
C GLY A 64 -4.30 12.61 2.46
N ARG A 65 -4.77 12.52 1.21
CA ARG A 65 -4.59 13.57 0.22
C ARG A 65 -5.20 14.88 0.74
N GLY A 66 -4.56 16.01 0.46
CA GLY A 66 -4.97 17.30 1.03
C GLY A 66 -4.46 17.52 2.46
N THR A 67 -3.61 16.64 2.98
CA THR A 67 -2.86 16.81 4.22
C THR A 67 -1.35 16.86 3.95
N THR A 68 -0.54 17.02 4.99
CA THR A 68 0.93 16.94 4.89
C THR A 68 1.44 15.49 4.87
N LYS A 69 0.56 14.50 5.04
CA LYS A 69 0.89 13.07 5.16
C LYS A 69 -0.03 12.19 4.30
N PRO A 70 -0.08 12.43 2.96
CA PRO A 70 -0.88 11.60 2.08
C PRO A 70 -0.40 10.15 2.15
N PHE A 71 -1.35 9.22 2.08
CA PHE A 71 -1.15 7.77 2.20
C PHE A 71 -0.57 7.26 3.53
N GLU A 72 -0.09 8.15 4.38
CA GLU A 72 0.32 7.81 5.74
C GLU A 72 -0.81 7.99 6.76
N MET A 73 -1.94 8.61 6.36
CA MET A 73 -3.13 8.86 7.19
C MET A 73 -4.37 8.37 6.43
N ILE A 74 -5.15 7.51 7.08
CA ILE A 74 -6.40 6.97 6.53
C ILE A 74 -7.53 7.33 7.49
N GLY A 75 -8.62 7.91 6.99
CA GLY A 75 -9.71 8.29 7.88
C GLY A 75 -10.97 8.80 7.19
N ALA A 76 -11.98 9.07 8.02
CA ALA A 76 -13.26 9.63 7.62
C ALA A 76 -13.93 10.32 8.81
N PRO A 77 -14.95 11.18 8.59
CA PRO A 77 -15.72 11.78 9.69
C PRO A 77 -16.43 10.77 10.60
N TRP A 78 -16.76 9.60 10.05
CA TRP A 78 -17.48 8.52 10.73
C TRP A 78 -16.60 7.43 11.33
N LEU A 79 -15.27 7.50 11.15
CA LEU A 79 -14.36 6.44 11.59
C LEU A 79 -14.21 6.43 13.13
N ASN A 80 -14.34 5.25 13.73
CA ASN A 80 -13.95 4.99 15.11
C ASN A 80 -12.54 4.38 15.12
N SER A 81 -11.54 5.22 15.24
CA SER A 81 -10.13 4.82 15.18
C SER A 81 -9.74 3.82 16.26
N GLU A 82 -10.26 3.98 17.50
CA GLU A 82 -9.99 3.08 18.61
C GLU A 82 -10.47 1.65 18.32
N ALA A 83 -11.73 1.50 17.84
CA ALA A 83 -12.29 0.20 17.50
C ALA A 83 -11.50 -0.50 16.38
N VAL A 84 -11.04 0.26 15.39
CA VAL A 84 -10.21 -0.27 14.31
C VAL A 84 -8.84 -0.71 14.83
N LEU A 85 -8.18 0.11 15.66
CA LEU A 85 -6.86 -0.21 16.23
C LEU A 85 -6.92 -1.46 17.14
N GLN A 86 -7.98 -1.59 17.94
CA GLN A 86 -8.21 -2.80 18.74
C GLN A 86 -8.34 -4.05 17.86
N LYS A 87 -9.00 -3.91 16.70
CA LYS A 87 -9.16 -5.01 15.73
C LYS A 87 -7.87 -5.34 15.01
N MET A 88 -7.05 -4.33 14.68
CA MET A 88 -5.77 -4.48 14.02
C MET A 88 -4.73 -5.19 14.88
N GLY A 89 -4.68 -4.90 16.18
CA GLY A 89 -3.60 -5.33 17.03
C GLY A 89 -2.24 -4.78 16.58
N GLN A 90 -1.17 -5.39 17.10
CA GLN A 90 0.20 -5.03 16.76
C GLN A 90 0.55 -5.52 15.36
N GLN A 91 1.27 -4.68 14.60
CA GLN A 91 1.80 -5.01 13.27
C GLN A 91 3.33 -4.83 13.26
N ASP A 92 4.03 -5.73 12.58
CA ASP A 92 5.48 -5.67 12.50
C ASP A 92 5.96 -4.51 11.62
N GLY A 93 7.00 -3.82 12.06
CA GLY A 93 7.66 -2.74 11.33
C GLY A 93 6.86 -1.44 11.21
N VAL A 94 5.69 -1.33 11.85
CA VAL A 94 4.86 -0.13 11.82
C VAL A 94 4.11 0.08 13.13
N ILE A 95 4.03 1.33 13.57
CA ILE A 95 3.14 1.75 14.65
C ILE A 95 1.92 2.42 14.04
N LEU A 96 0.73 1.93 14.37
CA LEU A 96 -0.54 2.53 14.03
C LEU A 96 -1.03 3.37 15.19
N ARG A 97 -1.38 4.63 14.95
CA ARG A 97 -1.79 5.59 15.96
C ARG A 97 -3.05 6.32 15.53
N GLU A 98 -3.93 6.61 16.47
CA GLU A 98 -5.03 7.53 16.22
C GLU A 98 -4.50 8.91 15.82
N CYS A 99 -5.20 9.51 14.86
CA CYS A 99 -4.99 10.89 14.46
C CYS A 99 -6.30 11.56 14.06
N SER A 100 -6.25 12.88 13.91
CA SER A 100 -7.35 13.64 13.33
C SER A 100 -6.77 14.60 12.30
N PHE A 101 -7.50 14.84 11.21
CA PHE A 101 -7.07 15.72 10.14
C PHE A 101 -8.27 16.30 9.38
N THR A 102 -8.04 17.38 8.65
CA THR A 102 -9.01 17.99 7.75
C THR A 102 -8.35 18.13 6.38
N PRO A 103 -8.75 17.31 5.37
CA PRO A 103 -8.19 17.42 4.03
C PRO A 103 -8.55 18.76 3.38
N THR A 104 -7.62 19.36 2.65
CA THR A 104 -7.87 20.61 1.89
C THR A 104 -8.38 20.35 0.47
N PHE A 105 -8.28 19.11 0.00
CA PHE A 105 -8.83 18.63 -1.29
C PHE A 105 -9.05 17.11 -1.23
N SER A 106 -9.61 16.51 -2.30
CA SER A 106 -9.96 15.08 -2.40
C SER A 106 -11.11 14.69 -1.48
N ASP A 107 -11.18 13.44 -1.08
CA ASP A 107 -12.25 12.91 -0.25
C ASP A 107 -12.33 13.60 1.11
N HIS A 108 -13.54 13.87 1.56
CA HIS A 108 -13.84 14.58 2.80
C HIS A 108 -13.19 15.98 2.91
N LYS A 109 -12.96 16.66 1.75
CA LYS A 109 -12.47 18.04 1.75
C LYS A 109 -13.20 18.89 2.77
N ASP A 110 -12.45 19.68 3.56
CA ASP A 110 -12.93 20.61 4.60
C ASP A 110 -13.76 19.95 5.72
N CYS A 111 -13.79 18.60 5.79
CA CYS A 111 -14.43 17.85 6.86
C CYS A 111 -13.39 17.40 7.90
N PHE A 112 -13.76 17.48 9.17
CA PHE A 112 -12.95 16.92 10.25
C PHE A 112 -13.06 15.38 10.21
N CYS A 113 -11.92 14.70 10.03
CA CYS A 113 -11.81 13.25 9.96
C CYS A 113 -11.11 12.70 11.21
N HIS A 114 -11.66 11.62 11.74
CA HIS A 114 -10.93 10.71 12.62
C HIS A 114 -10.17 9.71 11.76
N GLY A 115 -8.97 9.35 12.15
CA GLY A 115 -8.14 8.50 11.30
C GLY A 115 -7.09 7.72 12.05
N ILE A 116 -6.34 6.96 11.28
CA ILE A 116 -5.20 6.17 11.71
C ILE A 116 -4.00 6.63 10.91
N GLN A 117 -2.91 6.96 11.62
CA GLN A 117 -1.63 7.28 11.02
C GLN A 117 -0.69 6.09 11.12
N LEU A 118 0.00 5.81 10.02
CA LEU A 118 1.05 4.81 9.93
C LEU A 118 2.40 5.47 10.21
N HIS A 119 3.17 4.90 11.14
CA HIS A 119 4.56 5.28 11.41
C HIS A 119 5.44 4.08 11.14
N ILE A 120 6.15 4.07 10.02
CA ILE A 120 7.06 2.98 9.64
C ILE A 120 8.29 3.07 10.54
N THR A 121 8.57 2.00 11.29
CA THR A 121 9.65 1.92 12.28
C THR A 121 10.77 0.98 11.84
N ASP A 122 10.44 -0.01 11.01
CA ASP A 122 11.38 -0.96 10.43
C ASP A 122 10.89 -1.33 9.03
N ARG A 123 11.59 -0.88 8.00
CA ARG A 123 11.19 -1.08 6.60
C ARG A 123 11.35 -2.53 6.13
N ASP A 124 12.29 -3.28 6.73
CA ASP A 124 12.54 -4.68 6.39
C ASP A 124 11.46 -5.60 6.98
N ALA A 125 10.94 -5.26 8.15
CA ALA A 125 9.84 -5.98 8.79
C ALA A 125 8.45 -5.55 8.29
N PHE A 126 8.30 -4.31 7.83
CA PHE A 126 7.02 -3.76 7.39
C PHE A 126 6.51 -4.43 6.13
N GLN A 127 5.30 -4.97 6.20
CA GLN A 127 4.59 -5.60 5.09
C GLN A 127 3.43 -4.69 4.62
N PRO A 128 3.70 -3.67 3.79
CA PRO A 128 2.73 -2.60 3.51
C PRO A 128 1.42 -3.12 2.94
N PHE A 129 1.45 -4.05 1.98
CA PHE A 129 0.24 -4.61 1.39
C PHE A 129 -0.61 -5.37 2.42
N ALA A 130 0.02 -6.19 3.26
CA ALA A 130 -0.68 -6.95 4.28
C ALA A 130 -1.30 -6.02 5.34
N VAL A 131 -0.55 -5.01 5.79
CA VAL A 131 -1.04 -4.01 6.75
C VAL A 131 -2.18 -3.18 6.16
N GLY A 132 -2.07 -2.71 4.92
CA GLY A 132 -3.13 -1.96 4.24
C GLY A 132 -4.41 -2.78 4.09
N LEU A 133 -4.30 -4.04 3.66
CA LEU A 133 -5.45 -4.92 3.49
C LEU A 133 -6.11 -5.29 4.83
N ARG A 134 -5.32 -5.57 5.87
CA ARG A 134 -5.83 -5.80 7.23
C ARG A 134 -6.53 -4.57 7.77
N LEU A 135 -5.98 -3.38 7.53
CA LEU A 135 -6.60 -2.12 7.95
C LEU A 135 -7.96 -1.92 7.27
N LEU A 136 -8.05 -2.16 5.97
CA LEU A 136 -9.32 -2.11 5.24
C LEU A 136 -10.32 -3.13 5.77
N ASP A 137 -9.88 -4.36 6.02
CA ASP A 137 -10.73 -5.43 6.58
C ASP A 137 -11.19 -5.12 8.01
N ALA A 138 -10.31 -4.53 8.85
CA ALA A 138 -10.66 -4.09 10.20
C ALA A 138 -11.72 -2.97 10.16
N ILE A 139 -11.59 -2.00 9.26
CA ILE A 139 -12.59 -0.94 9.06
C ILE A 139 -13.91 -1.55 8.59
N ARG A 140 -13.89 -2.46 7.61
CA ARG A 140 -15.09 -3.15 7.12
C ARG A 140 -15.83 -3.92 8.22
N LYS A 141 -15.10 -4.56 9.13
CA LYS A 141 -15.66 -5.34 10.24
C LYS A 141 -16.18 -4.49 11.40
N THR A 142 -15.83 -3.21 11.43
CA THR A 142 -16.23 -2.28 12.50
C THR A 142 -17.21 -1.20 12.05
N HIS A 143 -17.38 -1.01 10.72
CA HIS A 143 -18.20 0.08 10.19
C HIS A 143 -18.99 -0.37 8.96
N ASP A 144 -20.31 -0.41 9.09
CA ASP A 144 -21.24 -0.68 7.97
C ASP A 144 -21.27 0.49 6.96
N THR A 145 -20.71 1.64 7.33
CA THR A 145 -20.65 2.85 6.49
C THR A 145 -19.62 2.77 5.40
N LEU A 146 -18.63 1.84 5.52
CA LEU A 146 -17.58 1.67 4.52
C LEU A 146 -18.21 1.26 3.17
N GLN A 147 -17.79 1.94 2.12
CA GLN A 147 -18.15 1.61 0.74
C GLN A 147 -16.89 1.31 -0.06
N LEU A 148 -16.89 0.19 -0.77
CA LEU A 148 -15.84 -0.18 -1.71
C LEU A 148 -16.32 0.15 -3.12
N GLN A 149 -15.51 0.89 -3.88
CA GLN A 149 -15.78 1.20 -5.28
C GLN A 149 -15.28 0.05 -6.18
N PRO A 150 -15.90 -0.21 -7.35
CA PRO A 150 -15.47 -1.28 -8.26
C PRO A 150 -14.02 -1.18 -8.74
N GLY A 151 -13.43 0.02 -8.71
CA GLY A 151 -12.04 0.27 -9.07
C GLY A 151 -11.04 -0.46 -8.19
N ILE A 152 -11.40 -0.77 -6.93
CA ILE A 152 -10.56 -1.51 -5.99
C ILE A 152 -10.11 -2.88 -6.56
N CYS A 153 -10.92 -3.50 -7.41
CA CYS A 153 -10.58 -4.76 -8.07
C CYS A 153 -9.38 -4.60 -9.01
N LYS A 154 -9.19 -3.43 -9.61
CA LYS A 154 -8.03 -3.14 -10.46
C LYS A 154 -6.76 -2.95 -9.63
N LEU A 155 -6.88 -2.31 -8.47
CA LEU A 155 -5.77 -2.10 -7.55
C LEU A 155 -5.29 -3.42 -6.92
N LEU A 156 -6.22 -4.30 -6.59
CA LEU A 156 -5.93 -5.60 -5.97
C LEU A 156 -5.68 -6.72 -6.99
N GLY A 157 -6.05 -6.53 -8.26
CA GLY A 157 -5.97 -7.57 -9.29
C GLY A 157 -6.97 -8.70 -9.11
N THR A 158 -7.98 -8.54 -8.27
CA THR A 158 -9.02 -9.55 -7.97
C THR A 158 -10.31 -8.87 -7.48
N ASP A 159 -11.43 -9.55 -7.67
CA ASP A 159 -12.75 -9.15 -7.17
C ASP A 159 -13.11 -9.77 -5.81
N GLU A 160 -12.25 -10.63 -5.27
CA GLU A 160 -12.53 -11.38 -4.04
C GLU A 160 -12.86 -10.48 -2.84
N ILE A 161 -12.25 -9.28 -2.78
CA ILE A 161 -12.51 -8.31 -1.71
C ILE A 161 -13.97 -7.86 -1.63
N LEU A 162 -14.72 -7.95 -2.73
CA LEU A 162 -16.13 -7.55 -2.78
C LEU A 162 -17.08 -8.65 -2.28
N ARG A 163 -16.58 -9.84 -2.01
CA ARG A 163 -17.41 -10.96 -1.54
C ARG A 163 -17.73 -10.81 -0.05
N ASN A 164 -18.93 -11.25 0.32
CA ASN A 164 -19.37 -11.21 1.72
C ASN A 164 -18.58 -12.16 2.62
N ASP A 165 -18.05 -13.25 2.04
CA ASP A 165 -17.28 -14.30 2.72
C ASP A 165 -15.75 -14.08 2.59
N PHE A 166 -15.30 -12.88 2.20
CA PHE A 166 -13.88 -12.59 2.09
C PHE A 166 -13.17 -12.79 3.41
N ASP A 167 -12.16 -13.65 3.38
CA ASP A 167 -11.24 -13.90 4.50
C ASP A 167 -9.88 -13.29 4.17
N CYS A 168 -9.56 -12.19 4.86
CA CYS A 168 -8.33 -11.42 4.66
C CYS A 168 -7.07 -12.26 4.92
N GLU A 169 -7.04 -13.05 5.99
CA GLU A 169 -5.84 -13.82 6.34
C GLU A 169 -5.64 -15.02 5.41
N ALA A 170 -6.71 -15.70 5.02
CA ALA A 170 -6.63 -16.76 4.02
C ALA A 170 -6.17 -16.22 2.66
N PHE A 171 -6.66 -15.03 2.28
CA PHE A 171 -6.21 -14.35 1.06
C PHE A 171 -4.71 -14.02 1.13
N LEU A 172 -4.25 -13.36 2.21
CA LEU A 172 -2.85 -13.00 2.39
C LEU A 172 -1.93 -14.23 2.38
N ALA A 173 -2.30 -15.31 3.05
CA ALA A 173 -1.51 -16.54 3.08
C ALA A 173 -1.34 -17.12 1.66
N ARG A 174 -2.44 -17.17 0.89
CA ARG A 174 -2.42 -17.65 -0.50
C ARG A 174 -1.56 -16.76 -1.41
N GLU A 175 -1.72 -15.45 -1.31
CA GLU A 175 -0.94 -14.51 -2.13
C GLU A 175 0.56 -14.53 -1.75
N THR A 176 0.90 -14.68 -0.48
CA THR A 176 2.28 -14.88 -0.04
C THR A 176 2.92 -16.11 -0.70
N GLN A 177 2.17 -17.23 -0.77
CA GLN A 177 2.65 -18.43 -1.45
C GLN A 177 2.87 -18.19 -2.96
N LYS A 178 1.93 -17.51 -3.63
CA LYS A 178 2.07 -17.16 -5.06
C LYS A 178 3.26 -16.23 -5.29
N CYS A 179 3.46 -15.23 -4.42
CA CYS A 179 4.61 -14.34 -4.48
C CYS A 179 5.93 -15.08 -4.34
N ALA A 180 6.03 -16.06 -3.43
CA ALA A 180 7.24 -16.87 -3.28
C ALA A 180 7.54 -17.69 -4.54
N GLN A 181 6.52 -18.32 -5.14
CA GLN A 181 6.66 -19.04 -6.41
C GLN A 181 7.10 -18.10 -7.55
N TRP A 182 6.49 -16.92 -7.61
CA TRP A 182 6.86 -15.92 -8.61
C TRP A 182 8.29 -15.41 -8.41
N GLN A 183 8.71 -15.12 -7.19
CA GLN A 183 10.08 -14.69 -6.88
C GLN A 183 11.12 -15.71 -7.30
N ALA A 184 10.86 -17.01 -7.08
CA ALA A 184 11.73 -18.07 -7.52
C ALA A 184 11.91 -18.07 -9.06
N ARG A 185 10.80 -17.87 -9.80
CA ARG A 185 10.82 -17.77 -11.27
C ARG A 185 11.48 -16.49 -11.76
N ALA A 186 11.20 -15.35 -11.11
CA ALA A 186 11.68 -14.03 -11.49
C ALA A 186 13.22 -13.89 -11.41
N LYS A 187 13.89 -14.71 -10.62
CA LYS A 187 15.37 -14.75 -10.53
C LYS A 187 16.03 -14.89 -11.89
N ASN A 188 15.41 -15.56 -12.84
CA ASN A 188 15.95 -15.76 -14.20
C ASN A 188 16.11 -14.44 -14.97
N TRP A 189 15.40 -13.38 -14.57
CA TRP A 189 15.44 -12.06 -15.22
C TRP A 189 16.06 -10.98 -14.36
N HIS A 190 16.58 -11.33 -13.17
CA HIS A 190 17.26 -10.36 -12.32
C HIS A 190 18.62 -9.98 -12.92
N LEU A 191 18.85 -8.68 -13.08
CA LEU A 191 20.13 -8.12 -13.51
C LEU A 191 21.04 -7.77 -12.33
N TYR A 192 20.48 -7.68 -11.13
CA TYR A 192 21.16 -7.21 -9.92
C TYR A 192 20.94 -8.19 -8.77
N GLU A 193 21.94 -8.27 -7.91
CA GLU A 193 21.90 -9.02 -6.64
C GLU A 193 21.20 -8.23 -5.52
#